data_201ea30598b1f401c2e7c5709ea3c69f
#
_entry.id   201ea30598b1f401c2e7c5709ea3c69f
#
_cell.length_a   1.000
_cell.length_b   1.000
_cell.length_c   1.000
_cell.angle_alpha   90.00
_cell.angle_beta   90.00
_cell.angle_gamma   90.00
#
_symmetry.space_group_name_H-M   'P 1'
#
loop_
_entity.id
_entity.type
_entity.pdbx_description
1 polymer ?
#
loop_
_entity_poly.entity_id
_entity_poly.type
_entity_poly.pdbx_seq_one_letter_code
_entity_poly.pdbx_strand_id
1 'polypeptide(L)'
;MVRIRILRTIAEVELCKQIDRGHELVHELMQIGSIKSHEDFQKVRKNHEDWSKEVLSRLRGFFEGGDELVAQWEALQVGRVDEDKPWLKNIKGLSHSAQRGTEWLKSLHDRLKDFPQSPTTPMPV
;
A
#
# COMPACT_ATOMS: atom_id res chain seq x y z
N MET A 1 14.51 -0.15 16.77
CA MET A 1 14.88 -1.02 15.64
C MET A 1 13.66 -1.76 15.12
N VAL A 2 13.47 -1.78 13.81
CA VAL A 2 12.37 -2.54 13.18
C VAL A 2 12.73 -4.01 13.13
N ARG A 3 11.79 -4.87 13.56
CA ARG A 3 11.96 -6.32 13.53
C ARG A 3 10.75 -6.95 12.86
N ILE A 4 10.94 -8.08 12.17
CA ILE A 4 9.85 -8.82 11.55
C ILE A 4 9.18 -9.69 12.61
N ARG A 5 7.89 -9.46 12.84
CA ARG A 5 7.10 -10.19 13.85
C ARG A 5 6.60 -11.54 13.37
N ILE A 6 6.42 -11.69 12.06
CA ILE A 6 5.99 -12.95 11.42
C ILE A 6 7.17 -13.59 10.70
N LEU A 7 6.99 -14.78 10.13
CA LEU A 7 8.04 -15.40 9.32
C LEU A 7 8.35 -14.51 8.11
N ARG A 8 9.65 -14.34 7.81
CA ARG A 8 10.10 -13.47 6.70
C ARG A 8 9.49 -13.91 5.36
N THR A 9 9.39 -15.20 5.11
CA THR A 9 8.80 -15.72 3.86
C THR A 9 7.33 -15.34 3.74
N ILE A 10 6.58 -15.33 4.84
CA ILE A 10 5.18 -14.89 4.86
C ILE A 10 5.10 -13.40 4.57
N ALA A 11 5.97 -12.59 5.19
CA ALA A 11 6.03 -11.16 4.93
C ALA A 11 6.32 -10.87 3.45
N GLU A 12 7.28 -11.60 2.85
CA GLU A 12 7.61 -11.45 1.43
C GLU A 12 6.41 -11.73 0.54
N VAL A 13 5.69 -12.83 0.77
CA VAL A 13 4.52 -13.21 -0.03
C VAL A 13 3.40 -12.17 0.12
N GLU A 14 3.12 -11.73 1.34
CA GLU A 14 2.05 -10.77 1.60
C GLU A 14 2.38 -9.39 1.00
N LEU A 15 3.63 -8.94 1.07
CA LEU A 15 4.04 -7.69 0.43
C LEU A 15 3.94 -7.79 -1.09
N CYS A 16 4.29 -8.94 -1.69
CA CYS A 16 4.10 -9.17 -3.13
C CYS A 16 2.63 -9.04 -3.52
N LYS A 17 1.71 -9.57 -2.73
CA LYS A 17 0.27 -9.42 -2.96
C LYS A 17 -0.15 -7.95 -2.97
N GLN A 18 0.36 -7.16 -2.03
CA GLN A 18 0.05 -5.74 -1.93
C GLN A 18 0.65 -4.95 -3.10
N ILE A 19 1.84 -5.33 -3.55
CA ILE A 19 2.48 -4.73 -4.73
C ILE A 19 1.64 -5.01 -5.98
N ASP A 20 1.20 -6.25 -6.18
CA ASP A 20 0.35 -6.64 -7.32
C ASP A 20 -0.97 -5.87 -7.29
N ARG A 21 -1.58 -5.72 -6.11
CA ARG A 21 -2.79 -4.93 -5.94
C ARG A 21 -2.58 -3.47 -6.34
N GLY A 22 -1.44 -2.89 -5.94
CA GLY A 22 -1.07 -1.53 -6.32
C GLY A 22 -0.94 -1.36 -7.83
N HIS A 23 -0.31 -2.32 -8.51
CA HIS A 23 -0.20 -2.31 -9.97
C HIS A 23 -1.56 -2.37 -10.65
N GLU A 24 -2.47 -3.23 -10.17
CA GLU A 24 -3.82 -3.32 -10.69
C GLU A 24 -4.58 -2.01 -10.57
N LEU A 25 -4.47 -1.34 -9.42
CA LEU A 25 -5.14 -0.05 -9.18
C LEU A 25 -4.61 1.05 -10.09
N VAL A 26 -3.29 1.12 -10.29
CA VAL A 26 -2.69 2.07 -11.22
C VAL A 26 -3.17 1.80 -12.66
N HIS A 27 -3.16 0.53 -13.06
CA HIS A 27 -3.59 0.12 -14.40
C HIS A 27 -5.06 0.50 -14.66
N GLU A 28 -5.93 0.29 -13.69
CA GLU A 28 -7.34 0.66 -13.77
C GLU A 28 -7.53 2.16 -14.05
N LEU A 29 -6.72 3.01 -13.39
CA LEU A 29 -6.77 4.45 -13.60
C LEU A 29 -6.23 4.90 -14.95
N MET A 30 -5.33 4.11 -15.52
CA MET A 30 -4.69 4.43 -16.81
C MET A 30 -5.50 3.95 -18.02
N GLN A 31 -6.52 3.13 -17.81
CA GLN A 31 -7.37 2.65 -18.91
C GLN A 31 -8.29 3.77 -19.39
N ILE A 32 -8.15 4.13 -20.66
CA ILE A 32 -8.96 5.17 -21.30
C ILE A 32 -10.42 4.74 -21.30
N GLY A 33 -11.29 5.59 -20.76
CA GLY A 33 -12.73 5.37 -20.76
C GLY A 33 -13.27 4.43 -19.70
N SER A 34 -12.42 3.95 -18.77
CA SER A 34 -12.88 3.11 -17.66
C SER A 34 -13.61 3.92 -16.60
N ILE A 35 -13.24 5.19 -16.43
CA ILE A 35 -13.87 6.09 -15.46
C ILE A 35 -14.64 7.15 -16.24
N LYS A 36 -15.97 6.97 -16.35
CA LYS A 36 -16.86 7.80 -17.17
C LYS A 36 -17.74 8.74 -16.37
N SER A 37 -17.85 8.55 -15.06
CA SER A 37 -18.77 9.29 -14.22
C SER A 37 -18.18 9.50 -12.83
N HIS A 38 -18.78 10.42 -12.07
CA HIS A 38 -18.44 10.63 -10.68
C HIS A 38 -18.64 9.33 -9.86
N GLU A 39 -19.66 8.55 -10.18
CA GLU A 39 -19.94 7.27 -9.52
C GLU A 39 -18.82 6.28 -9.77
N ASP A 40 -18.34 6.14 -11.01
CA ASP A 40 -17.21 5.28 -11.34
C ASP A 40 -15.95 5.71 -10.57
N PHE A 41 -15.72 7.01 -10.50
CA PHE A 41 -14.59 7.57 -9.76
C PHE A 41 -14.67 7.22 -8.27
N GLN A 42 -15.84 7.30 -7.64
CA GLN A 42 -16.01 6.99 -6.22
C GLN A 42 -15.71 5.51 -5.93
N LYS A 43 -16.05 4.61 -6.84
CA LYS A 43 -15.71 3.19 -6.71
C LYS A 43 -14.20 2.96 -6.73
N VAL A 44 -13.52 3.59 -7.68
CA VAL A 44 -12.06 3.50 -7.80
C VAL A 44 -11.39 4.11 -6.57
N ARG A 45 -11.84 5.29 -6.15
CA ARG A 45 -11.36 5.97 -4.94
C ARG A 45 -11.46 5.05 -3.73
N LYS A 46 -12.61 4.41 -3.55
CA LYS A 46 -12.81 3.48 -2.43
C LYS A 46 -11.81 2.32 -2.46
N ASN A 47 -11.56 1.76 -3.64
CA ASN A 47 -10.58 0.68 -3.78
C ASN A 47 -9.18 1.13 -3.35
N HIS A 48 -8.79 2.35 -3.71
CA HIS A 48 -7.50 2.91 -3.28
C HIS A 48 -7.44 3.13 -1.76
N GLU A 49 -8.50 3.66 -1.17
CA GLU A 49 -8.58 3.87 0.28
C GLU A 49 -8.50 2.54 1.03
N ASP A 50 -9.24 1.53 0.57
CA ASP A 50 -9.26 0.21 1.18
C ASP A 50 -7.88 -0.45 1.11
N TRP A 51 -7.20 -0.34 -0.03
CA TRP A 51 -5.84 -0.84 -0.18
C TRP A 51 -4.87 -0.14 0.76
N SER A 52 -4.95 1.18 0.87
CA SER A 52 -4.10 1.95 1.79
C SER A 52 -4.28 1.51 3.23
N LYS A 53 -5.52 1.30 3.66
CA LYS A 53 -5.84 0.83 5.02
C LYS A 53 -5.35 -0.60 5.26
N GLU A 54 -5.49 -1.46 4.26
CA GLU A 54 -5.00 -2.83 4.34
C GLU A 54 -3.49 -2.88 4.49
N VAL A 55 -2.76 -2.06 3.71
CA VAL A 55 -1.30 -1.96 3.84
C VAL A 55 -0.91 -1.50 5.24
N LEU A 56 -1.57 -0.49 5.78
CA LEU A 56 -1.33 -0.03 7.15
C LEU A 56 -1.52 -1.15 8.18
N SER A 57 -2.61 -1.90 8.04
CA SER A 57 -2.90 -3.04 8.91
C SER A 57 -1.79 -4.09 8.85
N ARG A 58 -1.30 -4.39 7.64
CA ARG A 58 -0.21 -5.36 7.45
C ARG A 58 1.11 -4.84 8.06
N LEU A 59 1.43 -3.56 7.89
CA LEU A 59 2.63 -2.98 8.47
C LEU A 59 2.62 -3.08 10.00
N ARG A 60 1.49 -2.82 10.63
CA ARG A 60 1.34 -2.95 12.08
C ARG A 60 1.42 -4.40 12.55
N GLY A 61 0.88 -5.33 11.76
CA GLY A 61 0.89 -6.75 12.10
C GLY A 61 2.22 -7.46 11.84
N PHE A 62 2.96 -7.05 10.81
CA PHE A 62 4.18 -7.74 10.38
C PHE A 62 5.44 -7.29 11.11
N PHE A 63 5.45 -6.05 11.62
CA PHE A 63 6.66 -5.45 12.16
C PHE A 63 6.50 -5.04 13.62
N GLU A 64 7.51 -5.37 14.41
CA GLU A 64 7.70 -4.83 15.74
C GLU A 64 8.57 -3.57 15.61
N GLY A 65 8.16 -2.48 16.29
CA GLY A 65 8.86 -1.20 16.17
C GLY A 65 8.68 -0.54 14.81
N GLY A 66 7.59 -0.85 14.11
CA GLY A 66 7.31 -0.38 12.76
C GLY A 66 6.61 0.98 12.65
N ASP A 67 6.57 1.78 13.72
CA ASP A 67 5.90 3.08 13.71
C ASP A 67 6.45 4.01 12.63
N GLU A 68 7.76 3.96 12.38
CA GLU A 68 8.40 4.73 11.32
C GLU A 68 7.89 4.32 9.94
N LEU A 69 7.72 3.01 9.70
CA LEU A 69 7.18 2.48 8.44
C LEU A 69 5.74 2.94 8.23
N VAL A 70 4.94 2.90 9.28
CA VAL A 70 3.55 3.40 9.26
C VAL A 70 3.53 4.89 8.92
N ALA A 71 4.38 5.69 9.56
CA ALA A 71 4.48 7.12 9.31
C ALA A 71 4.89 7.42 7.86
N GLN A 72 5.85 6.66 7.32
CA GLN A 72 6.28 6.80 5.92
C GLN A 72 5.13 6.50 4.95
N TRP A 73 4.37 5.43 5.19
CA TRP A 73 3.22 5.08 4.36
C TRP A 73 2.14 6.18 4.41
N GLU A 74 1.81 6.65 5.60
CA GLU A 74 0.82 7.72 5.76
C GLU A 74 1.24 9.01 5.04
N ALA A 75 2.54 9.33 5.04
CA ALA A 75 3.07 10.50 4.35
C ALA A 75 2.90 10.43 2.83
N LEU A 76 2.78 9.23 2.24
CA LEU A 76 2.53 9.06 0.81
C LEU A 76 1.10 9.43 0.42
N GLN A 77 0.18 9.50 1.38
CA GLN A 77 -1.22 9.90 1.17
C GLN A 77 -1.94 9.07 0.10
N VAL A 78 -1.64 7.76 0.04
CA VAL A 78 -2.26 6.85 -0.92
C VAL A 78 -3.78 6.81 -0.72
N GLY A 79 -4.53 7.01 -1.79
CA GLY A 79 -5.98 6.98 -1.77
C GLY A 79 -6.65 8.29 -1.36
N ARG A 80 -5.88 9.33 -1.01
CA ARG A 80 -6.44 10.63 -0.66
C ARG A 80 -6.77 11.45 -1.90
N VAL A 81 -7.88 12.18 -1.83
CA VAL A 81 -8.32 13.11 -2.86
C VAL A 81 -8.64 14.46 -2.22
N ASP A 82 -8.58 15.52 -3.02
CA ASP A 82 -9.01 16.86 -2.62
C ASP A 82 -10.49 17.00 -2.92
N GLU A 83 -11.32 17.04 -1.88
CA GLU A 83 -12.78 17.14 -2.01
C GLU A 83 -13.22 18.44 -2.70
N ASP A 84 -12.40 19.49 -2.65
CA ASP A 84 -12.70 20.78 -3.26
C ASP A 84 -12.44 20.79 -4.76
N LYS A 85 -11.78 19.76 -5.32
CA LYS A 85 -11.50 19.68 -6.75
C LYS A 85 -12.51 18.80 -7.47
N PRO A 86 -12.80 19.08 -8.76
CA PRO A 86 -13.57 18.15 -9.58
C PRO A 86 -12.91 16.77 -9.61
N TRP A 87 -13.73 15.73 -9.65
CA TRP A 87 -13.21 14.35 -9.61
C TRP A 87 -12.22 14.04 -10.74
N LEU A 88 -12.41 14.65 -11.93
CA LEU A 88 -11.47 14.47 -13.04
C LEU A 88 -10.04 14.90 -12.70
N LYS A 89 -9.88 15.96 -11.89
CA LYS A 89 -8.58 16.45 -11.48
C LYS A 89 -7.91 15.53 -10.43
N ASN A 90 -8.70 14.74 -9.71
CA ASN A 90 -8.20 13.84 -8.70
C ASN A 90 -7.66 12.52 -9.25
N ILE A 91 -8.02 12.15 -10.48
CA ILE A 91 -7.58 10.89 -11.11
C ILE A 91 -6.05 10.81 -11.15
N LYS A 92 -5.41 11.88 -11.61
CA LYS A 92 -3.95 11.94 -11.71
C LYS A 92 -3.28 11.82 -10.34
N GLY A 93 -3.84 12.50 -9.34
CA GLY A 93 -3.34 12.43 -7.97
C GLY A 93 -3.44 11.03 -7.38
N LEU A 94 -4.56 10.34 -7.59
CA LEU A 94 -4.73 8.95 -7.16
C LEU A 94 -3.70 8.03 -7.84
N SER A 95 -3.51 8.19 -9.16
CA SER A 95 -2.54 7.40 -9.91
C SER A 95 -1.12 7.60 -9.37
N HIS A 96 -0.72 8.85 -9.15
CA HIS A 96 0.62 9.17 -8.64
C HIS A 96 0.84 8.61 -7.23
N SER A 97 -0.13 8.75 -6.33
CA SER A 97 0.01 8.24 -4.96
C SER A 97 0.07 6.72 -4.94
N ALA A 98 -0.72 6.05 -5.80
CA ALA A 98 -0.69 4.60 -5.90
C ALA A 98 0.66 4.10 -6.45
N GLN A 99 1.23 4.80 -7.43
CA GLN A 99 2.57 4.48 -7.96
C GLN A 99 3.63 4.61 -6.89
N ARG A 100 3.62 5.72 -6.14
CA ARG A 100 4.56 5.94 -5.04
C ARG A 100 4.42 4.88 -3.96
N GLY A 101 3.18 4.52 -3.61
CA GLY A 101 2.92 3.47 -2.65
C GLY A 101 3.45 2.12 -3.10
N THR A 102 3.22 1.77 -4.36
CA THR A 102 3.71 0.52 -4.94
C THR A 102 5.24 0.46 -4.93
N GLU A 103 5.90 1.53 -5.32
CA GLU A 103 7.36 1.61 -5.32
C GLU A 103 7.93 1.53 -3.90
N TRP A 104 7.28 2.19 -2.95
CA TRP A 104 7.68 2.10 -1.54
C TRP A 104 7.58 0.67 -1.02
N LEU A 105 6.49 -0.05 -1.36
CA LEU A 105 6.32 -1.45 -0.99
C LEU A 105 7.39 -2.34 -1.62
N LYS A 106 7.77 -2.11 -2.87
CA LYS A 106 8.87 -2.82 -3.51
C LYS A 106 10.19 -2.61 -2.78
N SER A 107 10.48 -1.37 -2.40
CA SER A 107 11.67 -1.03 -1.62
C SER A 107 11.66 -1.72 -0.26
N LEU A 108 10.52 -1.73 0.42
CA LEU A 108 10.37 -2.43 1.70
C LEU A 108 10.58 -3.94 1.53
N HIS A 109 9.99 -4.53 0.50
CA HIS A 109 10.15 -5.95 0.20
C HIS A 109 11.63 -6.31 0.03
N ASP A 110 12.38 -5.49 -0.71
CA ASP A 110 13.81 -5.70 -0.93
C ASP A 110 14.63 -5.56 0.35
N ARG A 111 14.14 -4.77 1.31
CA ARG A 111 14.82 -4.57 2.61
C ARG A 111 14.43 -5.60 3.67
N LEU A 112 13.48 -6.49 3.41
CA LEU A 112 13.08 -7.49 4.41
C LEU A 112 14.24 -8.33 4.92
N LYS A 113 15.18 -8.65 4.05
CA LYS A 113 16.40 -9.40 4.40
C LYS A 113 17.27 -8.67 5.43
N ASP A 114 17.16 -7.34 5.50
CA ASP A 114 17.98 -6.51 6.40
C ASP A 114 17.34 -6.35 7.78
N PHE A 115 16.07 -6.71 7.95
CA PHE A 115 15.38 -6.62 9.22
C PHE A 115 15.57 -7.91 10.02
N PRO A 116 15.96 -7.82 11.31
CA PRO A 116 16.06 -9.00 12.14
C PRO A 116 14.69 -9.59 12.45
N GLN A 117 14.66 -10.89 12.65
CA GLN A 117 13.48 -11.61 13.09
C GLN A 117 13.21 -11.29 14.56
N SER A 118 11.94 -11.01 14.92
CA SER A 118 11.58 -10.81 16.32
C SER A 118 11.78 -12.10 17.11
N PRO A 119 12.33 -12.05 18.34
CA PRO A 119 12.49 -13.23 19.18
C PRO A 119 11.15 -13.85 19.62
N THR A 120 10.04 -13.11 19.47
CA THR A 120 8.69 -13.61 19.79
C THR A 120 7.99 -14.26 18.62
N THR A 121 8.63 -14.33 17.43
CA THR A 121 8.06 -14.98 16.26
C THR A 121 7.89 -16.47 16.50
N PRO A 122 6.67 -17.03 16.28
CA PRO A 122 6.48 -18.48 16.42
C PRO A 122 7.37 -19.24 15.45
N MET A 123 8.00 -20.31 15.96
CA MET A 123 8.77 -21.21 15.10
C MET A 123 7.81 -22.02 14.23
N PRO A 124 8.12 -22.29 12.95
CA PRO A 124 7.32 -23.18 12.14
C PRO A 124 7.41 -24.60 12.72
N VAL A 125 6.29 -25.23 12.84
CA VAL A 125 6.19 -26.61 13.33
C VAL A 125 6.36 -27.57 12.17
#